data_78251bfd57195b5d8cf09baa21965f61
#
_entry.id   78251bfd57195b5d8cf09baa21965f61
#
_cell.length_a   1.000
_cell.length_b   1.000
_cell.length_c   1.000
_cell.angle_alpha   90.00
_cell.angle_beta   90.00
_cell.angle_gamma   90.00
#
_symmetry.space_group_name_H-M   'P 1'
#
loop_
_entity.id
_entity.type
_entity.pdbx_description
1 polymer ?
#
loop_
_entity_poly.entity_id
_entity_poly.type
_entity_poly.pdbx_seq_one_letter_code
_entity_poly.pdbx_strand_id
1 'polypeptide(L)'
;MARVHHGARGSSRSFRSRTAVVAFAFALMAAYLWFLTASLVPKGETSTATAQGRHREEDHHAFAAPTFSEHEDRGRERREEFDHAYSHDDTDHDVGSYGAVTSHSGKVYEYALPEVRTREIAVTQTHKLPLGLPKANKLRVLVTGGAGFVGSHLVDRLLERGDSVIVVDNFFTGRKENIMHNLKNPWFEVIRHDVVEPILVEVDQIYHLACPASPVHYKHNPVKTIKTSVMGTLNMLGLAKRIGARFLLTSTSEVYGDPLQHPQKEEYWGNVNPIGVRSCYDEGKRTAETLAFDYHRQDNVEVRVARIFNTYGPRMQLEDGRVVSNFVSQALRKEPITVYGDGTQTRSFQYVDDLVAGLMRLMDNDEHTGPFNIGNPGEFTMSELAAVVKDIIDPDAKVEFRENTADDPGRRRPDITKAKELLGWEPKVSLKQGLPKMIEDFRKRLEL
;
A
#
# COMPACT_ATOMS: atom_id res chain seq x y z
N MET A 1 -32.58 72.67 5.51
CA MET A 1 -33.16 73.10 6.80
C MET A 1 -33.47 71.86 7.67
N ALA A 2 -32.97 71.98 8.88
CA ALA A 2 -33.36 71.25 10.13
C ALA A 2 -32.99 69.76 10.25
N ARG A 3 -31.92 69.47 10.98
CA ARG A 3 -31.71 69.19 12.43
C ARG A 3 -32.29 67.86 12.86
N VAL A 4 -31.45 66.84 13.11
CA VAL A 4 -30.76 66.43 14.37
C VAL A 4 -31.70 65.95 15.46
N HIS A 5 -31.59 64.70 15.89
CA HIS A 5 -31.33 64.41 17.30
C HIS A 5 -30.84 62.97 17.54
N HIS A 6 -29.89 62.88 18.46
CA HIS A 6 -29.19 61.77 19.07
C HIS A 6 -30.08 60.83 19.88
N GLY A 7 -29.62 59.60 20.06
CA GLY A 7 -30.09 58.70 21.11
C GLY A 7 -29.20 57.44 21.24
N ALA A 8 -28.15 57.56 22.04
CA ALA A 8 -27.32 56.44 22.47
C ALA A 8 -28.00 55.66 23.61
N ARG A 9 -28.03 54.31 23.52
CA ARG A 9 -28.18 53.34 24.66
C ARG A 9 -27.53 52.08 24.12
N GLY A 10 -26.42 51.52 24.57
CA GLY A 10 -26.09 51.19 25.92
C GLY A 10 -25.90 49.65 25.86
N SER A 11 -24.65 49.21 25.58
CA SER A 11 -24.23 47.81 25.54
C SER A 11 -24.03 47.26 26.97
N SER A 12 -24.82 46.30 27.40
CA SER A 12 -24.58 45.57 28.64
C SER A 12 -25.02 44.09 28.63
N ARG A 13 -25.12 43.44 27.43
CA ARG A 13 -25.54 42.02 27.36
C ARG A 13 -24.43 41.02 27.02
N SER A 14 -23.19 41.45 26.78
CA SER A 14 -22.11 40.54 26.27
C SER A 14 -21.25 39.89 27.39
N PHE A 15 -21.29 40.38 28.60
CA PHE A 15 -20.39 39.87 29.68
C PHE A 15 -20.92 38.67 30.44
N ARG A 16 -22.26 38.47 30.52
CA ARG A 16 -22.87 37.35 31.26
C ARG A 16 -22.84 36.01 30.54
N SER A 17 -22.64 35.98 29.21
CA SER A 17 -22.64 34.74 28.44
C SER A 17 -21.29 33.99 28.50
N ARG A 18 -20.18 34.74 28.61
CA ARG A 18 -18.84 34.13 28.65
C ARG A 18 -18.52 33.43 29.98
N THR A 19 -19.01 33.97 31.09
CA THR A 19 -18.82 33.37 32.42
C THR A 19 -19.63 32.08 32.61
N ALA A 20 -20.82 31.99 31.99
CA ALA A 20 -21.64 30.78 32.02
C ALA A 20 -21.01 29.62 31.20
N VAL A 21 -20.38 29.89 30.05
CA VAL A 21 -19.72 28.88 29.22
C VAL A 21 -18.47 28.31 29.92
N VAL A 22 -17.70 29.19 30.58
CA VAL A 22 -16.51 28.76 31.34
C VAL A 22 -16.90 27.92 32.56
N ALA A 23 -17.95 28.31 33.30
CA ALA A 23 -18.44 27.53 34.43
C ALA A 23 -18.97 26.14 34.00
N PHE A 24 -19.64 26.05 32.87
CA PHE A 24 -20.14 24.77 32.32
C PHE A 24 -19.00 23.84 31.89
N ALA A 25 -17.93 24.39 31.28
CA ALA A 25 -16.75 23.61 30.91
C ALA A 25 -16.01 23.03 32.13
N PHE A 26 -15.90 23.82 33.23
CA PHE A 26 -15.30 23.34 34.47
C PHE A 26 -16.15 22.25 35.14
N ALA A 27 -17.47 22.36 35.09
CA ALA A 27 -18.38 21.34 35.66
C ALA A 27 -18.28 20.01 34.87
N LEU A 28 -18.18 20.05 33.55
CA LEU A 28 -17.96 18.85 32.70
C LEU A 28 -16.59 18.20 32.95
N MET A 29 -15.57 19.00 33.17
CA MET A 29 -14.21 18.47 33.45
C MET A 29 -14.14 17.83 34.82
N ALA A 30 -14.81 18.40 35.84
CA ALA A 30 -14.92 17.82 37.17
C ALA A 30 -15.72 16.49 37.16
N ALA A 31 -16.82 16.42 36.41
CA ALA A 31 -17.60 15.20 36.24
C ALA A 31 -16.82 14.09 35.54
N TYR A 32 -16.02 14.44 34.54
CA TYR A 32 -15.12 13.51 33.82
C TYR A 32 -14.04 12.96 34.76
N LEU A 33 -13.39 13.81 35.55
CA LEU A 33 -12.39 13.39 36.53
C LEU A 33 -12.99 12.51 37.63
N TRP A 34 -14.21 12.80 38.10
CA TRP A 34 -14.93 11.95 39.06
C TRP A 34 -15.27 10.57 38.48
N PHE A 35 -15.66 10.51 37.20
CA PHE A 35 -15.93 9.24 36.49
C PHE A 35 -14.65 8.38 36.33
N LEU A 36 -13.52 9.01 36.07
CA LEU A 36 -12.22 8.31 35.96
C LEU A 36 -11.75 7.75 37.31
N THR A 37 -11.98 8.47 38.43
CA THR A 37 -11.59 8.01 39.76
C THR A 37 -12.53 6.94 40.31
N ALA A 38 -13.82 6.99 39.97
CA ALA A 38 -14.82 5.98 40.38
C ALA A 38 -14.60 4.62 39.69
N SER A 39 -13.93 4.60 38.55
CA SER A 39 -13.60 3.35 37.80
C SER A 39 -12.38 2.60 38.34
N LEU A 40 -11.65 3.13 39.31
CA LEU A 40 -10.41 2.58 39.87
C LEU A 40 -10.54 1.88 41.21
N VAL A 41 -11.77 1.70 41.74
CA VAL A 41 -11.99 0.98 43.00
C VAL A 41 -12.25 -0.50 42.74
N PRO A 42 -11.39 -1.43 43.22
CA PRO A 42 -11.62 -2.86 43.08
C PRO A 42 -12.77 -3.32 43.93
N LYS A 43 -13.74 -4.03 43.37
CA LYS A 43 -14.82 -4.71 44.09
C LYS A 43 -14.24 -5.92 44.80
N GLY A 44 -14.25 -5.88 46.15
CA GLY A 44 -13.87 -6.96 47.02
C GLY A 44 -14.87 -8.14 46.92
N GLU A 45 -14.33 -9.33 46.81
CA GLU A 45 -15.04 -10.59 46.84
C GLU A 45 -15.44 -10.94 48.30
N THR A 46 -16.69 -11.33 48.48
CA THR A 46 -17.13 -12.06 49.68
C THR A 46 -17.35 -13.53 49.32
N SER A 47 -16.58 -14.37 50.00
CA SER A 47 -16.64 -15.82 49.94
C SER A 47 -17.85 -16.35 50.71
N THR A 48 -18.51 -17.40 50.19
CA THR A 48 -19.12 -18.45 50.99
C THR A 48 -18.94 -19.80 50.29
N ALA A 49 -18.35 -20.70 51.06
CA ALA A 49 -18.04 -22.08 50.68
C ALA A 49 -19.29 -22.98 50.81
N THR A 50 -19.40 -24.00 49.98
CA THR A 50 -19.84 -25.33 50.40
C THR A 50 -19.28 -26.41 49.46
N ALA A 51 -18.83 -27.50 50.08
CA ALA A 51 -18.10 -28.63 49.56
C ALA A 51 -18.96 -29.68 48.86
N GLN A 52 -18.36 -30.41 47.96
CA GLN A 52 -18.37 -31.87 47.78
C GLN A 52 -17.75 -32.22 46.42
N GLY A 53 -16.68 -32.75 46.34
CA GLY A 53 -16.01 -34.04 46.35
C GLY A 53 -16.28 -34.92 45.14
N ARG A 54 -15.20 -35.12 44.32
CA ARG A 54 -14.83 -36.43 43.75
C ARG A 54 -13.52 -36.32 43.00
N HIS A 55 -12.65 -37.25 43.35
CA HIS A 55 -11.34 -37.60 42.74
C HIS A 55 -11.36 -37.86 41.24
N ARG A 56 -10.32 -37.35 40.56
CA ARG A 56 -9.58 -38.14 39.55
C ARG A 56 -8.20 -37.51 39.35
N GLU A 57 -7.21 -38.38 39.52
CA GLU A 57 -5.81 -38.17 39.15
C GLU A 57 -5.69 -37.97 37.66
N GLU A 58 -4.78 -37.08 37.21
CA GLU A 58 -3.99 -37.29 36.01
C GLU A 58 -2.83 -36.26 35.93
N ASP A 59 -1.68 -36.83 35.98
CA ASP A 59 -0.36 -36.54 35.39
C ASP A 59 0.10 -35.08 35.15
N HIS A 60 1.06 -34.70 35.98
CA HIS A 60 2.01 -33.64 35.78
C HIS A 60 3.05 -34.02 34.72
N HIS A 61 3.03 -33.38 33.57
CA HIS A 61 4.23 -33.19 32.74
C HIS A 61 4.67 -31.74 32.81
N ALA A 62 5.74 -31.53 33.57
CA ALA A 62 6.49 -30.29 33.66
C ALA A 62 7.27 -30.08 32.35
N PHE A 63 7.00 -28.98 31.62
CA PHE A 63 7.90 -28.49 30.57
C PHE A 63 8.95 -27.60 31.19
N ALA A 64 10.19 -28.08 31.21
CA ALA A 64 11.38 -27.31 31.58
C ALA A 64 11.73 -26.29 30.48
N ALA A 65 12.00 -25.07 30.90
CA ALA A 65 12.60 -24.04 30.07
C ALA A 65 14.05 -24.39 29.72
N PRO A 66 14.53 -24.13 28.49
CA PRO A 66 15.94 -24.33 28.16
C PRO A 66 16.78 -23.18 28.72
N THR A 67 17.76 -23.54 29.52
CA THR A 67 18.86 -22.70 29.99
C THR A 67 19.76 -22.31 28.82
N PHE A 68 20.00 -21.01 28.66
CA PHE A 68 21.05 -20.47 27.80
C PHE A 68 22.42 -20.80 28.40
N SER A 69 23.24 -21.57 27.69
CA SER A 69 24.67 -21.70 27.93
C SER A 69 25.41 -20.75 27.00
N GLU A 70 26.35 -20.02 27.63
CA GLU A 70 27.32 -19.12 27.04
C GLU A 70 28.09 -19.78 25.89
N HIS A 71 28.14 -19.14 24.75
CA HIS A 71 29.21 -19.20 23.78
C HIS A 71 29.54 -17.77 23.35
N GLU A 72 30.32 -17.09 24.16
CA GLU A 72 31.24 -16.05 23.72
C GLU A 72 32.38 -16.69 22.95
N ASP A 73 32.79 -15.97 21.92
CA ASP A 73 34.04 -16.11 21.16
C ASP A 73 33.88 -16.67 19.73
N ARG A 74 33.55 -15.75 18.80
CA ARG A 74 33.99 -15.71 17.39
C ARG A 74 33.35 -14.53 16.63
N GLY A 75 33.62 -13.32 17.06
CA GLY A 75 33.12 -12.12 16.39
C GLY A 75 34.12 -10.97 16.29
N ARG A 76 35.43 -11.24 16.48
CA ARG A 76 36.45 -10.15 16.59
C ARG A 76 37.48 -10.08 15.46
N GLU A 77 37.38 -10.92 14.42
CA GLU A 77 38.38 -10.95 13.35
C GLU A 77 37.91 -10.50 11.96
N ARG A 78 36.86 -9.71 11.84
CA ARG A 78 36.47 -9.13 10.53
C ARG A 78 36.16 -7.63 10.58
N ARG A 79 36.89 -6.86 11.37
CA ARG A 79 36.77 -5.39 11.41
C ARG A 79 38.04 -4.61 11.09
N GLU A 80 39.13 -5.26 10.71
CA GLU A 80 40.41 -4.58 10.47
C GLU A 80 40.88 -4.53 9.00
N GLU A 81 40.03 -4.83 8.03
CA GLU A 81 40.45 -4.88 6.61
C GLU A 81 39.77 -3.84 5.68
N PHE A 82 39.20 -2.73 6.21
CA PHE A 82 38.58 -1.68 5.37
C PHE A 82 39.04 -0.25 5.63
N ASP A 83 40.16 -0.04 6.39
CA ASP A 83 40.68 1.29 6.68
C ASP A 83 42.00 1.60 5.98
N HIS A 84 42.16 1.26 4.72
CA HIS A 84 43.29 1.80 3.92
C HIS A 84 42.84 2.01 2.47
N ALA A 85 42.31 3.18 2.20
CA ALA A 85 42.43 3.93 0.94
C ALA A 85 41.57 5.18 0.96
N TYR A 86 42.20 6.32 1.25
CA TYR A 86 41.99 7.63 0.61
C TYR A 86 42.46 8.72 1.56
N SER A 87 43.74 9.01 1.47
CA SER A 87 44.31 10.29 1.85
C SER A 87 44.41 11.15 0.58
N HIS A 88 43.94 12.38 0.65
CA HIS A 88 44.46 13.63 0.08
C HIS A 88 43.36 14.67 0.21
N ASP A 89 43.57 15.60 1.00
CA ASP A 89 44.31 16.88 1.01
C ASP A 89 43.37 18.08 0.74
N ASP A 90 43.39 18.92 1.76
CA ASP A 90 43.35 20.38 1.82
C ASP A 90 42.08 21.20 1.56
N THR A 91 41.85 21.91 2.60
CA THR A 91 41.63 23.34 2.90
C THR A 91 40.23 23.77 3.32
N ASP A 92 40.23 24.11 4.62
CA ASP A 92 39.52 25.21 5.32
C ASP A 92 38.19 25.78 4.77
N HIS A 93 37.09 25.56 5.51
CA HIS A 93 36.41 26.65 6.21
C HIS A 93 35.42 26.11 7.26
N ASP A 94 35.70 26.50 8.48
CA ASP A 94 35.02 26.21 9.73
C ASP A 94 33.72 27.02 9.87
N VAL A 95 32.57 26.34 10.07
CA VAL A 95 31.44 26.81 10.88
C VAL A 95 30.72 25.61 11.48
N GLY A 96 31.21 25.14 12.63
CA GLY A 96 30.51 24.11 13.41
C GLY A 96 29.45 24.74 14.31
N SER A 97 28.20 24.27 14.23
CA SER A 97 27.21 24.53 15.26
C SER A 97 27.19 23.37 16.27
N TYR A 98 27.52 23.66 17.53
CA TYR A 98 27.49 22.71 18.65
C TYR A 98 26.15 22.82 19.37
N GLY A 99 25.49 21.69 19.62
CA GLY A 99 24.36 21.59 20.54
C GLY A 99 24.80 21.00 21.87
N ALA A 100 24.47 21.64 23.00
CA ALA A 100 24.76 21.13 24.34
C ALA A 100 23.47 20.65 25.02
N VAL A 101 23.52 19.45 25.62
CA VAL A 101 22.45 18.91 26.48
C VAL A 101 23.02 18.68 27.89
N THR A 102 22.33 19.25 28.88
CA THR A 102 22.72 19.07 30.31
C THR A 102 21.95 17.89 30.90
N SER A 103 22.70 16.95 31.52
CA SER A 103 22.11 15.84 32.26
C SER A 103 21.68 16.26 33.68
N HIS A 104 20.77 15.48 34.31
CA HIS A 104 20.36 15.68 35.70
C HIS A 104 21.48 15.66 36.74
N SER A 105 22.67 15.26 36.37
CA SER A 105 23.90 15.26 37.22
C SER A 105 24.84 16.45 36.97
N GLY A 106 24.44 17.46 36.21
CA GLY A 106 25.17 18.67 35.93
C GLY A 106 26.41 18.49 35.02
N LYS A 107 26.59 17.34 34.38
CA LYS A 107 27.63 17.14 33.38
C LYS A 107 27.14 17.59 32.02
N VAL A 108 27.89 18.49 31.38
CA VAL A 108 27.62 18.93 30.00
C VAL A 108 28.30 17.94 29.06
N TYR A 109 27.55 17.34 28.18
CA TYR A 109 28.08 16.52 27.08
C TYR A 109 27.93 17.33 25.79
N GLU A 110 29.06 17.66 25.18
CA GLU A 110 29.08 18.20 23.83
C GLU A 110 28.99 17.04 22.84
N TYR A 111 27.91 17.06 22.06
CA TYR A 111 27.75 16.17 20.92
C TYR A 111 28.06 16.95 19.65
N ALA A 112 29.06 16.52 18.91
CA ALA A 112 29.19 16.91 17.53
C ALA A 112 27.94 16.32 16.80
N LEU A 113 27.07 17.18 16.31
CA LEU A 113 26.00 16.74 15.40
C LEU A 113 26.70 16.09 14.19
N PRO A 114 26.28 14.87 13.78
CA PRO A 114 26.81 14.31 12.56
C PRO A 114 26.53 15.34 11.45
N GLU A 115 27.59 15.75 10.76
CA GLU A 115 27.44 16.56 9.54
C GLU A 115 26.39 15.90 8.68
N VAL A 116 25.26 16.59 8.51
CA VAL A 116 24.34 16.28 7.44
C VAL A 116 25.10 16.62 6.17
N ARG A 117 25.89 15.67 5.67
CA ARG A 117 26.41 15.75 4.31
C ARG A 117 25.17 15.84 3.43
N THR A 118 24.81 17.04 3.06
CA THR A 118 24.02 17.30 1.88
C THR A 118 24.80 16.62 0.75
N ARG A 119 24.50 15.33 0.49
CA ARG A 119 24.88 14.77 -0.79
C ARG A 119 24.22 15.70 -1.79
N GLU A 120 25.03 16.48 -2.49
CA GLU A 120 24.59 17.07 -3.73
C GLU A 120 23.96 15.94 -4.51
N ILE A 121 22.64 15.95 -4.58
CA ILE A 121 21.91 15.11 -5.51
C ILE A 121 22.45 15.60 -6.84
N ALA A 122 23.36 14.82 -7.43
CA ALA A 122 23.79 15.10 -8.80
C ALA A 122 22.50 15.27 -9.58
N VAL A 123 22.21 16.48 -10.00
CA VAL A 123 21.13 16.79 -10.91
C VAL A 123 21.48 16.02 -12.15
N THR A 124 21.05 14.78 -12.19
CA THR A 124 21.19 13.91 -13.35
C THR A 124 20.55 14.68 -14.48
N GLN A 125 21.36 14.97 -15.44
CA GLN A 125 21.13 15.67 -16.70
C GLN A 125 19.63 15.70 -17.02
N THR A 126 19.06 16.90 -17.05
CA THR A 126 17.77 17.11 -17.66
C THR A 126 17.88 16.54 -19.06
N HIS A 127 17.38 15.33 -19.27
CA HIS A 127 17.27 14.76 -20.62
C HIS A 127 16.42 15.75 -21.41
N LYS A 128 17.09 16.53 -22.25
CA LYS A 128 16.40 17.41 -23.17
C LYS A 128 15.51 16.52 -24.03
N LEU A 129 14.21 16.74 -23.96
CA LEU A 129 13.27 16.16 -24.91
C LEU A 129 13.87 16.30 -26.32
N PRO A 130 13.78 15.26 -27.18
CA PRO A 130 14.30 15.37 -28.55
C PRO A 130 13.80 16.63 -29.20
N LEU A 131 14.72 17.51 -29.62
CA LEU A 131 14.40 18.74 -30.32
C LEU A 131 13.66 18.39 -31.62
N GLY A 132 12.41 18.81 -31.75
CA GLY A 132 11.65 18.67 -33.00
C GLY A 132 10.36 17.86 -32.92
N LEU A 133 10.00 17.31 -31.78
CA LEU A 133 8.68 16.69 -31.64
C LEU A 133 7.60 17.73 -31.30
N PRO A 134 6.39 17.64 -31.90
CA PRO A 134 5.33 18.59 -31.64
C PRO A 134 4.96 18.56 -30.15
N LYS A 135 4.95 19.72 -29.48
CA LYS A 135 4.50 19.89 -28.08
C LYS A 135 3.00 19.67 -27.89
N ALA A 136 2.27 19.33 -28.95
CA ALA A 136 0.81 19.29 -28.94
C ALA A 136 0.29 18.12 -28.08
N ASN A 137 -0.27 18.47 -26.96
CA ASN A 137 -1.23 17.68 -26.12
C ASN A 137 -0.74 16.36 -25.52
N LYS A 138 0.56 16.13 -25.33
CA LYS A 138 1.06 14.95 -24.65
C LYS A 138 1.27 15.24 -23.17
N LEU A 139 0.64 14.45 -22.33
CA LEU A 139 0.91 14.46 -20.89
C LEU A 139 2.26 13.80 -20.62
N ARG A 140 2.98 14.30 -19.63
CA ARG A 140 4.14 13.64 -19.05
C ARG A 140 3.69 12.87 -17.80
N VAL A 141 3.80 11.57 -17.85
CA VAL A 141 3.21 10.66 -16.86
C VAL A 141 4.29 9.88 -16.14
N LEU A 142 4.27 9.93 -14.80
CA LEU A 142 5.11 9.07 -13.96
C LEU A 142 4.32 7.81 -13.59
N VAL A 143 4.92 6.65 -13.82
CA VAL A 143 4.39 5.35 -13.38
C VAL A 143 5.40 4.71 -12.42
N THR A 144 5.12 4.74 -11.12
CA THR A 144 5.94 3.99 -10.16
C THR A 144 5.52 2.52 -10.13
N GLY A 145 6.48 1.61 -10.07
CA GLY A 145 6.20 0.17 -10.25
C GLY A 145 5.86 -0.19 -11.69
N GLY A 146 6.33 0.62 -12.65
CA GLY A 146 6.00 0.47 -14.07
C GLY A 146 6.61 -0.75 -14.74
N ALA A 147 7.63 -1.39 -14.16
CA ALA A 147 8.18 -2.67 -14.64
C ALA A 147 7.45 -3.89 -14.06
N GLY A 148 6.47 -3.68 -13.16
CA GLY A 148 5.63 -4.73 -12.58
C GLY A 148 4.58 -5.27 -13.56
N PHE A 149 3.77 -6.21 -13.08
CA PHE A 149 2.68 -6.81 -13.86
C PHE A 149 1.70 -5.75 -14.38
N VAL A 150 0.96 -5.09 -13.51
CA VAL A 150 -0.06 -4.09 -13.91
C VAL A 150 0.59 -2.86 -14.52
N GLY A 151 1.70 -2.38 -13.91
CA GLY A 151 2.40 -1.18 -14.35
C GLY A 151 2.86 -1.24 -15.79
N SER A 152 3.39 -2.38 -16.26
CA SER A 152 3.88 -2.53 -17.63
C SER A 152 2.77 -2.48 -18.68
N HIS A 153 1.58 -3.01 -18.38
CA HIS A 153 0.40 -2.88 -19.25
C HIS A 153 -0.11 -1.43 -19.29
N LEU A 154 -0.09 -0.74 -18.14
CA LEU A 154 -0.46 0.67 -18.10
C LEU A 154 0.52 1.53 -18.91
N VAL A 155 1.83 1.28 -18.79
CA VAL A 155 2.87 1.96 -19.58
C VAL A 155 2.60 1.83 -21.08
N ASP A 156 2.31 0.62 -21.56
CA ASP A 156 2.00 0.38 -22.97
C ASP A 156 0.80 1.22 -23.43
N ARG A 157 -0.28 1.21 -22.65
CA ARG A 157 -1.52 1.95 -23.00
C ARG A 157 -1.32 3.47 -22.97
N LEU A 158 -0.50 3.99 -22.05
CA LEU A 158 -0.17 5.42 -22.00
C LEU A 158 0.68 5.84 -23.21
N LEU A 159 1.67 5.04 -23.57
CA LEU A 159 2.49 5.27 -24.77
C LEU A 159 1.65 5.17 -26.06
N GLU A 160 0.73 4.19 -26.15
CA GLU A 160 -0.24 4.07 -27.26
C GLU A 160 -1.16 5.30 -27.35
N ARG A 161 -1.59 5.86 -26.22
CA ARG A 161 -2.35 7.12 -26.14
C ARG A 161 -1.52 8.32 -26.65
N GLY A 162 -0.21 8.18 -26.70
CA GLY A 162 0.73 9.20 -27.16
C GLY A 162 1.34 10.04 -26.06
N ASP A 163 1.27 9.61 -24.82
CA ASP A 163 1.89 10.28 -23.67
C ASP A 163 3.40 10.05 -23.61
N SER A 164 4.10 10.93 -22.88
CA SER A 164 5.49 10.70 -22.47
C SER A 164 5.48 10.02 -21.11
N VAL A 165 6.10 8.85 -20.99
CA VAL A 165 6.04 8.01 -19.80
C VAL A 165 7.39 7.85 -19.15
N ILE A 166 7.48 8.18 -17.85
CA ILE A 166 8.62 7.90 -17.00
C ILE A 166 8.24 6.74 -16.07
N VAL A 167 9.01 5.65 -16.13
CA VAL A 167 8.89 4.54 -15.20
C VAL A 167 9.89 4.70 -14.06
N VAL A 168 9.43 4.61 -12.82
CA VAL A 168 10.27 4.47 -11.63
C VAL A 168 10.05 3.09 -11.02
N ASP A 169 11.11 2.28 -10.97
CA ASP A 169 11.06 0.93 -10.42
C ASP A 169 12.41 0.53 -9.82
N ASN A 170 12.41 -0.15 -8.68
CA ASN A 170 13.63 -0.68 -8.07
C ASN A 170 13.97 -2.10 -8.55
N PHE A 171 13.08 -2.71 -9.37
CA PHE A 171 13.14 -4.07 -9.89
C PHE A 171 13.18 -5.16 -8.81
N PHE A 172 12.57 -4.91 -7.66
CA PHE A 172 12.41 -5.94 -6.63
C PHE A 172 11.41 -7.02 -7.06
N THR A 173 10.24 -6.61 -7.57
CA THR A 173 9.23 -7.50 -8.16
C THR A 173 9.01 -7.22 -9.65
N GLY A 174 9.35 -6.03 -10.11
CA GLY A 174 9.32 -5.63 -11.51
C GLY A 174 10.41 -6.34 -12.33
N ARG A 175 10.14 -6.59 -13.61
CA ARG A 175 11.03 -7.26 -14.54
C ARG A 175 11.34 -6.36 -15.72
N LYS A 176 12.62 -6.27 -16.11
CA LYS A 176 13.05 -5.48 -17.29
C LYS A 176 12.35 -5.94 -18.56
N GLU A 177 12.17 -7.24 -18.71
CA GLU A 177 11.55 -7.87 -19.89
C GLU A 177 10.13 -7.33 -20.13
N ASN A 178 9.41 -6.93 -19.08
CA ASN A 178 8.05 -6.38 -19.20
C ASN A 178 7.99 -5.03 -19.93
N ILE A 179 9.12 -4.29 -19.98
CA ILE A 179 9.18 -2.92 -20.53
C ILE A 179 10.25 -2.73 -21.61
N MET A 180 11.10 -3.75 -21.87
CA MET A 180 12.22 -3.63 -22.83
C MET A 180 11.79 -3.26 -24.24
N HIS A 181 10.60 -3.70 -24.67
CA HIS A 181 10.06 -3.38 -26.00
C HIS A 181 9.83 -1.88 -26.21
N ASN A 182 9.70 -1.10 -25.11
CA ASN A 182 9.51 0.34 -25.15
C ASN A 182 10.82 1.16 -25.14
N LEU A 183 12.00 0.53 -24.91
CA LEU A 183 13.27 1.27 -24.75
C LEU A 183 13.70 2.09 -25.99
N LYS A 184 13.19 1.75 -27.16
CA LYS A 184 13.45 2.51 -28.40
C LYS A 184 12.45 3.65 -28.62
N ASN A 185 11.41 3.75 -27.82
CA ASN A 185 10.43 4.82 -27.92
C ASN A 185 11.02 6.11 -27.32
N PRO A 186 11.12 7.22 -28.06
CA PRO A 186 11.72 8.46 -27.55
C PRO A 186 10.90 9.13 -26.44
N TRP A 187 9.65 8.68 -26.22
CA TRP A 187 8.76 9.16 -25.17
C TRP A 187 8.76 8.28 -23.93
N PHE A 188 9.67 7.31 -23.86
CA PHE A 188 9.76 6.35 -22.76
C PHE A 188 11.10 6.50 -22.03
N GLU A 189 11.04 6.66 -20.71
CA GLU A 189 12.20 6.75 -19.83
C GLU A 189 12.06 5.79 -18.66
N VAL A 190 13.18 5.19 -18.21
CA VAL A 190 13.22 4.32 -17.02
C VAL A 190 14.24 4.84 -16.03
N ILE A 191 13.79 5.07 -14.81
CA ILE A 191 14.62 5.48 -13.67
C ILE A 191 14.64 4.32 -12.68
N ARG A 192 15.81 3.72 -12.45
CA ARG A 192 15.99 2.72 -11.39
C ARG A 192 16.08 3.42 -10.05
N HIS A 193 15.00 3.40 -9.28
CA HIS A 193 14.91 4.09 -8.01
C HIS A 193 13.90 3.43 -7.08
N ASP A 194 14.12 3.54 -5.76
CA ASP A 194 13.20 3.06 -4.74
C ASP A 194 12.32 4.21 -4.25
N VAL A 195 11.00 4.08 -4.32
CA VAL A 195 10.05 5.13 -3.94
C VAL A 195 10.07 5.51 -2.46
N VAL A 196 10.72 4.73 -1.59
CA VAL A 196 10.93 5.12 -0.19
C VAL A 196 11.93 6.27 -0.05
N GLU A 197 12.73 6.52 -1.08
CA GLU A 197 13.61 7.67 -1.20
C GLU A 197 12.94 8.74 -2.07
N PRO A 198 13.08 10.04 -1.71
CA PRO A 198 12.51 11.12 -2.51
C PRO A 198 13.09 11.16 -3.93
N ILE A 199 12.24 11.52 -4.90
CA ILE A 199 12.64 11.77 -6.28
C ILE A 199 12.03 13.08 -6.75
N LEU A 200 12.76 13.83 -7.57
CA LEU A 200 12.32 15.09 -8.15
C LEU A 200 12.25 14.97 -9.68
N VAL A 201 11.03 14.98 -10.19
CA VAL A 201 10.72 14.96 -11.63
C VAL A 201 9.54 15.90 -11.89
N GLU A 202 9.45 16.45 -13.11
CA GLU A 202 8.34 17.30 -13.51
C GLU A 202 7.40 16.47 -14.40
N VAL A 203 6.15 16.28 -13.94
CA VAL A 203 5.13 15.47 -14.62
C VAL A 203 3.74 16.06 -14.39
N ASP A 204 2.79 15.73 -15.26
CA ASP A 204 1.39 16.14 -15.15
C ASP A 204 0.56 15.16 -14.32
N GLN A 205 0.89 13.87 -14.39
CA GLN A 205 0.17 12.80 -13.72
C GLN A 205 1.12 11.80 -13.08
N ILE A 206 0.74 11.27 -11.92
CA ILE A 206 1.47 10.21 -11.20
C ILE A 206 0.53 9.04 -10.97
N TYR A 207 0.83 7.90 -11.58
CA TYR A 207 0.24 6.61 -11.24
C TYR A 207 1.14 5.89 -10.23
N HIS A 208 0.70 5.78 -8.99
CA HIS A 208 1.49 5.17 -7.92
C HIS A 208 1.11 3.70 -7.72
N LEU A 209 1.87 2.80 -8.40
CA LEU A 209 1.66 1.35 -8.34
C LEU A 209 2.74 0.62 -7.55
N ALA A 210 3.83 1.29 -7.18
CA ALA A 210 4.97 0.67 -6.50
C ALA A 210 4.58 0.15 -5.11
N CYS A 211 4.42 -1.16 -5.00
CA CYS A 211 4.27 -1.90 -3.75
C CYS A 211 4.43 -3.41 -4.03
N PRO A 212 5.12 -4.19 -3.19
CA PRO A 212 5.04 -5.63 -3.24
C PRO A 212 3.59 -6.07 -2.97
N ALA A 213 2.90 -6.62 -3.98
CA ALA A 213 1.47 -6.93 -3.91
C ALA A 213 1.16 -8.44 -3.87
N SER A 214 2.18 -9.28 -4.06
CA SER A 214 2.06 -10.72 -3.99
C SER A 214 2.29 -11.24 -2.57
N PRO A 215 1.51 -12.22 -2.09
CA PRO A 215 1.69 -12.84 -0.76
C PRO A 215 3.10 -13.36 -0.50
N VAL A 216 3.76 -13.90 -1.52
CA VAL A 216 5.14 -14.39 -1.43
C VAL A 216 6.10 -13.24 -1.11
N HIS A 217 5.95 -12.11 -1.81
CA HIS A 217 6.87 -10.98 -1.68
C HIS A 217 6.62 -10.13 -0.44
N TYR A 218 5.35 -9.80 -0.12
CA TYR A 218 5.09 -8.93 1.03
C TYR A 218 5.30 -9.64 2.37
N LYS A 219 5.14 -10.99 2.42
CA LYS A 219 5.46 -11.79 3.62
C LYS A 219 6.97 -11.99 3.77
N HIS A 220 7.74 -12.04 2.67
CA HIS A 220 9.19 -12.19 2.71
C HIS A 220 9.89 -10.99 3.39
N ASN A 221 9.46 -9.78 3.11
CA ASN A 221 9.99 -8.57 3.75
C ASN A 221 8.86 -7.60 4.15
N PRO A 222 8.17 -7.89 5.28
CA PRO A 222 7.01 -7.11 5.70
C PRO A 222 7.35 -5.66 6.06
N VAL A 223 8.50 -5.41 6.68
CA VAL A 223 8.94 -4.05 7.03
C VAL A 223 9.19 -3.22 5.77
N LYS A 224 9.82 -3.79 4.74
CA LYS A 224 10.00 -3.10 3.45
C LYS A 224 8.66 -2.83 2.77
N THR A 225 7.73 -3.76 2.85
CA THR A 225 6.39 -3.63 2.27
C THR A 225 5.63 -2.44 2.87
N ILE A 226 5.55 -2.35 4.20
CA ILE A 226 4.87 -1.22 4.85
C ILE A 226 5.59 0.11 4.58
N LYS A 227 6.94 0.13 4.60
CA LYS A 227 7.71 1.32 4.21
C LYS A 227 7.39 1.77 2.79
N THR A 228 7.33 0.85 1.83
CA THR A 228 6.99 1.18 0.44
C THR A 228 5.58 1.74 0.33
N SER A 229 4.60 1.14 1.01
CA SER A 229 3.21 1.63 1.00
C SER A 229 3.05 3.00 1.66
N VAL A 230 3.72 3.26 2.78
CA VAL A 230 3.54 4.49 3.56
C VAL A 230 4.49 5.59 3.11
N MET A 231 5.82 5.36 3.18
CA MET A 231 6.82 6.38 2.81
C MET A 231 6.83 6.63 1.31
N GLY A 232 6.68 5.56 0.49
CA GLY A 232 6.57 5.72 -0.96
C GLY A 232 5.38 6.57 -1.35
N THR A 233 4.21 6.35 -0.73
CA THR A 233 3.02 7.18 -0.97
C THR A 233 3.24 8.61 -0.49
N LEU A 234 3.85 8.81 0.70
CA LEU A 234 4.16 10.14 1.24
C LEU A 234 5.09 10.92 0.29
N ASN A 235 6.15 10.28 -0.23
CA ASN A 235 7.07 10.91 -1.17
C ASN A 235 6.39 11.29 -2.49
N MET A 236 5.54 10.42 -3.02
CA MET A 236 4.82 10.70 -4.28
C MET A 236 3.73 11.77 -4.11
N LEU A 237 3.04 11.82 -2.98
CA LEU A 237 2.10 12.89 -2.65
C LEU A 237 2.83 14.23 -2.45
N GLY A 238 3.98 14.22 -1.78
CA GLY A 238 4.85 15.39 -1.66
C GLY A 238 5.33 15.92 -3.01
N LEU A 239 5.71 15.00 -3.92
CA LEU A 239 6.04 15.34 -5.30
C LEU A 239 4.82 15.96 -6.02
N ALA A 240 3.65 15.29 -5.96
CA ALA A 240 2.42 15.77 -6.59
C ALA A 240 2.04 17.19 -6.09
N LYS A 241 2.10 17.43 -4.77
CA LYS A 241 1.88 18.74 -4.17
C LYS A 241 2.85 19.81 -4.73
N ARG A 242 4.15 19.46 -4.82
CA ARG A 242 5.19 20.39 -5.27
C ARG A 242 4.99 20.86 -6.72
N ILE A 243 4.60 19.93 -7.61
CA ILE A 243 4.53 20.19 -9.06
C ILE A 243 3.10 20.39 -9.57
N GLY A 244 2.08 20.27 -8.72
CA GLY A 244 0.67 20.36 -9.13
C GLY A 244 0.17 19.19 -9.97
N ALA A 245 0.81 18.02 -9.86
CA ALA A 245 0.42 16.82 -10.62
C ALA A 245 -0.82 16.14 -10.02
N ARG A 246 -1.67 15.56 -10.88
CA ARG A 246 -2.74 14.65 -10.45
C ARG A 246 -2.14 13.31 -10.03
N PHE A 247 -2.58 12.80 -8.89
CA PHE A 247 -2.04 11.61 -8.26
C PHE A 247 -3.09 10.48 -8.18
N LEU A 248 -2.79 9.30 -8.72
CA LEU A 248 -3.62 8.11 -8.56
C LEU A 248 -2.91 7.09 -7.68
N LEU A 249 -3.58 6.71 -6.58
CA LEU A 249 -3.18 5.63 -5.70
C LEU A 249 -3.83 4.31 -6.13
N THR A 250 -3.03 3.31 -6.41
CA THR A 250 -3.52 1.92 -6.49
C THR A 250 -3.63 1.34 -5.09
N SER A 251 -4.82 1.42 -4.52
CA SER A 251 -5.22 0.70 -3.32
C SER A 251 -5.65 -0.73 -3.67
N THR A 252 -6.28 -1.42 -2.77
CA THR A 252 -6.57 -2.85 -2.91
C THR A 252 -7.88 -3.23 -2.22
N SER A 253 -8.51 -4.31 -2.65
CA SER A 253 -9.63 -4.92 -1.92
C SER A 253 -9.22 -5.48 -0.55
N GLU A 254 -7.93 -5.61 -0.27
CA GLU A 254 -7.43 -6.05 1.05
C GLU A 254 -7.72 -5.04 2.17
N VAL A 255 -8.02 -3.76 1.83
CA VAL A 255 -8.50 -2.76 2.81
C VAL A 255 -9.83 -3.16 3.47
N TYR A 256 -10.55 -4.09 2.86
CA TYR A 256 -11.78 -4.68 3.40
C TYR A 256 -11.53 -5.84 4.38
N GLY A 257 -10.34 -6.43 4.39
CA GLY A 257 -9.97 -7.56 5.23
C GLY A 257 -10.79 -8.81 4.95
N ASP A 258 -11.22 -9.51 6.02
CA ASP A 258 -12.26 -10.54 5.95
C ASP A 258 -13.64 -9.89 6.09
N PRO A 259 -14.31 -9.56 4.96
CA PRO A 259 -15.42 -8.63 4.98
C PRO A 259 -16.69 -9.27 5.52
N LEU A 260 -17.38 -8.54 6.41
CA LEU A 260 -18.72 -8.88 6.90
C LEU A 260 -19.83 -8.45 5.93
N GLN A 261 -19.51 -7.64 4.91
CA GLN A 261 -20.41 -7.19 3.86
C GLN A 261 -20.09 -7.85 2.53
N HIS A 262 -21.10 -8.33 1.82
CA HIS A 262 -20.95 -8.97 0.51
C HIS A 262 -22.11 -8.62 -0.43
N PRO A 263 -21.87 -8.07 -1.65
CA PRO A 263 -20.58 -7.60 -2.17
C PRO A 263 -20.04 -6.40 -1.39
N GLN A 264 -18.71 -6.13 -1.50
CA GLN A 264 -18.08 -5.00 -0.81
C GLN A 264 -18.37 -3.71 -1.57
N LYS A 265 -18.92 -2.71 -0.86
CA LYS A 265 -19.11 -1.32 -1.31
C LYS A 265 -17.99 -0.43 -0.79
N GLU A 266 -17.75 0.70 -1.45
CA GLU A 266 -16.67 1.61 -1.10
C GLU A 266 -16.85 2.27 0.28
N GLU A 267 -18.09 2.41 0.76
CA GLU A 267 -18.43 2.96 2.07
C GLU A 267 -18.14 1.99 3.23
N TYR A 268 -17.91 0.71 2.94
CA TYR A 268 -17.57 -0.28 3.95
C TYR A 268 -16.13 -0.09 4.45
N TRP A 269 -15.98 0.12 5.77
CA TRP A 269 -14.67 0.42 6.39
C TRP A 269 -13.75 -0.78 6.53
N GLY A 270 -14.28 -1.97 6.35
CA GLY A 270 -13.50 -3.21 6.40
C GLY A 270 -13.46 -3.87 7.78
N ASN A 271 -12.91 -5.08 7.78
CA ASN A 271 -12.63 -5.89 8.97
C ASN A 271 -11.22 -6.50 8.81
N VAL A 272 -10.20 -5.67 9.10
CA VAL A 272 -8.79 -6.00 8.88
C VAL A 272 -8.14 -6.38 10.20
N ASN A 273 -7.34 -7.46 10.21
CA ASN A 273 -6.49 -7.81 11.33
C ASN A 273 -5.23 -6.91 11.33
N PRO A 274 -5.09 -5.94 12.29
CA PRO A 274 -4.00 -4.96 12.25
C PRO A 274 -2.63 -5.54 12.59
N ILE A 275 -2.57 -6.75 13.18
CA ILE A 275 -1.33 -7.42 13.59
C ILE A 275 -1.15 -8.81 12.95
N GLY A 276 -1.99 -9.17 11.98
CA GLY A 276 -1.91 -10.43 11.27
C GLY A 276 -0.72 -10.52 10.31
N VAL A 277 -0.50 -11.72 9.77
CA VAL A 277 0.63 -11.99 8.87
C VAL A 277 0.59 -11.23 7.54
N ARG A 278 -0.55 -10.58 7.23
CA ARG A 278 -0.79 -9.77 6.02
C ARG A 278 -0.83 -8.26 6.32
N SER A 279 -0.86 -7.85 7.61
CA SER A 279 -1.09 -6.46 8.03
C SER A 279 -0.09 -5.47 7.42
N CYS A 280 1.14 -5.88 7.14
CA CYS A 280 2.14 -5.03 6.48
C CYS A 280 1.67 -4.49 5.11
N TYR A 281 0.87 -5.27 4.39
CA TYR A 281 0.27 -4.87 3.13
C TYR A 281 -1.09 -4.20 3.35
N ASP A 282 -1.98 -4.83 4.10
CA ASP A 282 -3.36 -4.41 4.31
C ASP A 282 -3.41 -3.03 5.00
N GLU A 283 -2.76 -2.88 6.17
CA GLU A 283 -2.67 -1.60 6.89
C GLU A 283 -1.78 -0.58 6.19
N GLY A 284 -0.73 -1.04 5.49
CA GLY A 284 0.08 -0.16 4.64
C GLY A 284 -0.76 0.54 3.57
N LYS A 285 -1.68 -0.18 2.92
CA LYS A 285 -2.61 0.38 1.92
C LYS A 285 -3.72 1.23 2.54
N ARG A 286 -4.25 0.86 3.70
CA ARG A 286 -5.21 1.68 4.45
C ARG A 286 -4.60 3.03 4.84
N THR A 287 -3.37 3.01 5.35
CA THR A 287 -2.61 4.24 5.66
C THR A 287 -2.34 5.09 4.42
N ALA A 288 -2.03 4.46 3.29
CA ALA A 288 -1.83 5.16 2.02
C ALA A 288 -3.11 5.87 1.53
N GLU A 289 -4.30 5.25 1.68
CA GLU A 289 -5.58 5.92 1.41
C GLU A 289 -5.78 7.13 2.32
N THR A 290 -5.52 6.99 3.63
CA THR A 290 -5.62 8.10 4.60
C THR A 290 -4.73 9.26 4.18
N LEU A 291 -3.44 8.99 3.87
CA LEU A 291 -2.50 10.01 3.39
C LEU A 291 -3.01 10.71 2.12
N ALA A 292 -3.51 9.97 1.14
CA ALA A 292 -4.02 10.55 -0.10
C ALA A 292 -5.18 11.52 0.16
N PHE A 293 -6.16 11.13 0.98
CA PHE A 293 -7.28 11.99 1.31
C PHE A 293 -6.90 13.16 2.22
N ASP A 294 -5.90 13.03 3.10
CA ASP A 294 -5.42 14.13 3.94
C ASP A 294 -4.67 15.17 3.09
N TYR A 295 -3.81 14.76 2.16
CA TYR A 295 -3.19 15.67 1.20
C TYR A 295 -4.23 16.39 0.31
N HIS A 296 -5.31 15.69 -0.05
CA HIS A 296 -6.41 16.30 -0.79
C HIS A 296 -7.12 17.37 0.05
N ARG A 297 -7.49 17.05 1.30
CA ARG A 297 -8.22 17.97 2.20
C ARG A 297 -7.39 19.17 2.65
N GLN A 298 -6.11 18.94 2.96
CA GLN A 298 -5.23 19.96 3.52
C GLN A 298 -4.56 20.80 2.45
N ASP A 299 -4.11 20.18 1.37
CA ASP A 299 -3.19 20.76 0.41
C ASP A 299 -3.79 20.84 -1.01
N ASN A 300 -5.06 20.46 -1.18
CA ASN A 300 -5.77 20.45 -2.47
C ASN A 300 -5.06 19.61 -3.57
N VAL A 301 -4.29 18.59 -3.19
CA VAL A 301 -3.73 17.67 -4.18
C VAL A 301 -4.88 16.95 -4.89
N GLU A 302 -4.86 16.93 -6.21
CA GLU A 302 -5.84 16.19 -7.00
C GLU A 302 -5.56 14.68 -6.91
N VAL A 303 -6.25 13.99 -6.01
CA VAL A 303 -6.07 12.55 -5.80
C VAL A 303 -7.16 11.73 -6.48
N ARG A 304 -6.79 10.51 -6.84
CA ARG A 304 -7.67 9.44 -7.31
C ARG A 304 -7.31 8.15 -6.58
N VAL A 305 -8.29 7.42 -6.06
CA VAL A 305 -8.05 6.20 -5.29
C VAL A 305 -8.80 5.04 -5.92
N ALA A 306 -8.06 4.01 -6.36
CA ALA A 306 -8.59 2.78 -6.93
C ALA A 306 -8.39 1.59 -5.97
N ARG A 307 -9.46 0.96 -5.49
CA ARG A 307 -9.43 -0.32 -4.76
C ARG A 307 -9.49 -1.47 -5.75
N ILE A 308 -8.32 -2.05 -6.02
CA ILE A 308 -8.13 -3.08 -7.04
C ILE A 308 -8.49 -4.44 -6.46
N PHE A 309 -9.33 -5.19 -7.17
CA PHE A 309 -9.63 -6.59 -6.88
C PHE A 309 -8.69 -7.53 -7.64
N ASN A 310 -8.75 -8.85 -7.35
CA ASN A 310 -7.82 -9.81 -7.92
C ASN A 310 -7.75 -9.71 -9.44
N THR A 311 -6.54 -9.48 -9.92
CA THR A 311 -6.25 -9.27 -11.34
C THR A 311 -5.32 -10.37 -11.85
N TYR A 312 -5.56 -10.84 -13.07
CA TYR A 312 -4.75 -11.84 -13.75
C TYR A 312 -4.47 -11.43 -15.21
N GLY A 313 -3.45 -12.00 -15.81
CA GLY A 313 -3.09 -11.74 -17.21
C GLY A 313 -1.64 -12.01 -17.53
N PRO A 314 -1.21 -11.76 -18.79
CA PRO A 314 0.18 -11.84 -19.21
C PRO A 314 1.12 -10.99 -18.34
N ARG A 315 2.41 -11.32 -18.30
CA ARG A 315 3.46 -10.66 -17.48
C ARG A 315 3.28 -10.79 -15.96
N MET A 316 2.23 -11.45 -15.47
CA MET A 316 2.14 -11.86 -14.06
C MET A 316 3.28 -12.81 -13.73
N GLN A 317 3.81 -12.78 -12.51
CA GLN A 317 4.89 -13.70 -12.13
C GLN A 317 4.38 -15.15 -12.11
N LEU A 318 5.20 -16.07 -12.59
CA LEU A 318 4.88 -17.51 -12.63
C LEU A 318 4.64 -18.06 -11.22
N GLU A 319 5.41 -17.57 -10.26
CA GLU A 319 5.36 -17.95 -8.84
C GLU A 319 4.85 -16.78 -7.99
N ASP A 320 3.78 -16.14 -8.44
CA ASP A 320 3.17 -15.00 -7.75
C ASP A 320 2.55 -15.39 -6.40
N GLY A 321 2.14 -16.63 -6.23
CA GLY A 321 1.49 -17.13 -5.01
C GLY A 321 -0.02 -16.87 -4.97
N ARG A 322 -0.60 -16.15 -5.93
CA ARG A 322 -2.05 -16.00 -6.07
C ARG A 322 -2.64 -17.17 -6.87
N VAL A 323 -3.91 -17.48 -6.59
CA VAL A 323 -4.55 -18.71 -7.05
C VAL A 323 -4.51 -18.92 -8.56
N VAL A 324 -4.79 -17.87 -9.38
CA VAL A 324 -4.82 -18.03 -10.85
C VAL A 324 -3.44 -18.37 -11.41
N SER A 325 -2.38 -17.65 -10.97
CA SER A 325 -1.00 -17.92 -11.42
C SER A 325 -0.52 -19.30 -10.97
N ASN A 326 -0.83 -19.70 -9.72
CA ASN A 326 -0.45 -21.01 -9.20
C ASN A 326 -1.11 -22.14 -10.02
N PHE A 327 -2.43 -22.08 -10.22
CA PHE A 327 -3.15 -23.11 -10.97
C PHE A 327 -2.65 -23.23 -12.41
N VAL A 328 -2.46 -22.11 -13.09
CA VAL A 328 -1.94 -22.09 -14.47
C VAL A 328 -0.52 -22.64 -14.54
N SER A 329 0.38 -22.21 -13.63
CA SER A 329 1.77 -22.69 -13.59
C SER A 329 1.85 -24.19 -13.28
N GLN A 330 1.08 -24.66 -12.30
CA GLN A 330 1.04 -26.06 -11.91
C GLN A 330 0.51 -26.94 -13.05
N ALA A 331 -0.61 -26.57 -13.65
CA ALA A 331 -1.18 -27.31 -14.78
C ALA A 331 -0.22 -27.38 -15.97
N LEU A 332 0.46 -26.27 -16.32
CA LEU A 332 1.45 -26.25 -17.39
C LEU A 332 2.67 -27.13 -17.10
N ARG A 333 3.12 -27.19 -15.85
CA ARG A 333 4.24 -28.04 -15.40
C ARG A 333 3.83 -29.48 -15.16
N LYS A 334 2.56 -29.83 -15.38
CA LYS A 334 1.97 -31.15 -15.08
C LYS A 334 2.08 -31.54 -13.61
N GLU A 335 2.08 -30.55 -12.73
CA GLU A 335 2.00 -30.68 -11.29
C GLU A 335 0.54 -30.70 -10.83
N PRO A 336 0.21 -31.31 -9.68
CA PRO A 336 -1.13 -31.24 -9.13
C PRO A 336 -1.55 -29.78 -8.85
N ILE A 337 -2.78 -29.42 -9.22
CA ILE A 337 -3.38 -28.12 -8.89
C ILE A 337 -3.72 -28.10 -7.41
N THR A 338 -3.11 -27.18 -6.65
CA THR A 338 -3.23 -27.12 -5.20
C THR A 338 -4.34 -26.15 -4.78
N VAL A 339 -5.42 -26.65 -4.22
CA VAL A 339 -6.51 -25.90 -3.62
C VAL A 339 -6.33 -25.83 -2.12
N TYR A 340 -6.27 -24.62 -1.55
CA TYR A 340 -6.22 -24.42 -0.10
C TYR A 340 -7.65 -24.35 0.47
N GLY A 341 -7.88 -24.98 1.64
CA GLY A 341 -9.20 -25.18 2.22
C GLY A 341 -10.03 -26.24 1.50
N ASP A 342 -11.33 -26.16 1.60
CA ASP A 342 -12.29 -27.09 0.98
C ASP A 342 -12.67 -26.71 -0.47
N GLY A 343 -12.14 -25.61 -0.99
CA GLY A 343 -12.41 -25.10 -2.33
C GLY A 343 -13.73 -24.35 -2.50
N THR A 344 -14.51 -24.15 -1.41
CA THR A 344 -15.79 -23.42 -1.42
C THR A 344 -15.61 -21.90 -1.31
N GLN A 345 -14.45 -21.44 -0.84
CA GLN A 345 -14.16 -20.01 -0.78
C GLN A 345 -14.24 -19.39 -2.16
N THR A 346 -14.78 -18.17 -2.21
CA THR A 346 -15.06 -17.49 -3.48
C THR A 346 -14.16 -16.28 -3.71
N ARG A 347 -13.81 -16.05 -4.97
CA ARG A 347 -13.08 -14.86 -5.43
C ARG A 347 -13.63 -14.37 -6.76
N SER A 348 -13.47 -13.10 -6.99
CA SER A 348 -13.70 -12.48 -8.29
C SER A 348 -12.37 -12.19 -8.99
N PHE A 349 -12.32 -12.34 -10.29
CA PHE A 349 -11.10 -12.18 -11.09
C PHE A 349 -11.34 -11.25 -12.25
N GLN A 350 -10.55 -10.19 -12.39
CA GLN A 350 -10.57 -9.31 -13.55
C GLN A 350 -9.33 -9.48 -14.42
N TYR A 351 -9.51 -9.28 -15.73
CA TYR A 351 -8.41 -9.28 -16.66
C TYR A 351 -7.65 -7.95 -16.62
N VAL A 352 -6.34 -7.98 -16.84
CA VAL A 352 -5.45 -6.83 -16.67
C VAL A 352 -5.81 -5.63 -17.55
N ASP A 353 -6.27 -5.86 -18.80
CA ASP A 353 -6.67 -4.77 -19.70
C ASP A 353 -7.90 -4.01 -19.17
N ASP A 354 -8.84 -4.71 -18.54
CA ASP A 354 -10.00 -4.08 -17.90
C ASP A 354 -9.57 -3.20 -16.73
N LEU A 355 -8.63 -3.71 -15.90
CA LEU A 355 -8.07 -2.92 -14.80
C LEU A 355 -7.40 -1.66 -15.33
N VAL A 356 -6.50 -1.78 -16.32
CA VAL A 356 -5.78 -0.63 -16.89
C VAL A 356 -6.75 0.40 -17.47
N ALA A 357 -7.80 -0.05 -18.19
CA ALA A 357 -8.84 0.84 -18.68
C ALA A 357 -9.57 1.57 -17.54
N GLY A 358 -9.83 0.88 -16.42
CA GLY A 358 -10.44 1.49 -15.22
C GLY A 358 -9.54 2.54 -14.56
N LEU A 359 -8.23 2.24 -14.42
CA LEU A 359 -7.26 3.19 -13.87
C LEU A 359 -7.13 4.46 -14.73
N MET A 360 -7.07 4.31 -16.05
CA MET A 360 -7.03 5.45 -16.98
C MET A 360 -8.31 6.28 -16.94
N ARG A 361 -9.49 5.63 -16.92
CA ARG A 361 -10.77 6.32 -16.77
C ARG A 361 -10.87 7.10 -15.47
N LEU A 362 -10.39 6.53 -14.36
CA LEU A 362 -10.37 7.20 -13.07
C LEU A 362 -9.39 8.38 -13.05
N MET A 363 -8.19 8.22 -13.63
CA MET A 363 -7.21 9.30 -13.72
C MET A 363 -7.75 10.49 -14.54
N ASP A 364 -8.44 10.20 -15.62
CA ASP A 364 -8.97 11.22 -16.54
C ASP A 364 -10.30 11.85 -16.04
N ASN A 365 -10.87 11.36 -14.92
CA ASN A 365 -12.10 11.91 -14.34
C ASN A 365 -11.78 13.16 -13.49
N ASP A 366 -12.44 14.29 -13.79
CA ASP A 366 -12.20 15.57 -13.11
C ASP A 366 -13.04 15.75 -11.84
N GLU A 367 -14.17 15.04 -11.71
CA GLU A 367 -15.15 15.30 -10.67
C GLU A 367 -14.96 14.46 -9.38
N HIS A 368 -14.39 13.25 -9.50
CA HIS A 368 -14.44 12.28 -8.42
C HIS A 368 -13.06 11.80 -7.97
N THR A 369 -12.81 11.90 -6.69
CA THR A 369 -11.55 11.43 -6.05
C THR A 369 -11.55 9.92 -5.76
N GLY A 370 -12.72 9.32 -5.54
CA GLY A 370 -12.87 7.93 -5.11
C GLY A 370 -13.14 7.79 -3.60
N PRO A 371 -12.85 6.64 -2.98
CA PRO A 371 -12.33 5.45 -3.63
C PRO A 371 -13.31 4.83 -4.63
N PHE A 372 -12.77 4.06 -5.59
CA PHE A 372 -13.56 3.27 -6.54
C PHE A 372 -13.13 1.82 -6.53
N ASN A 373 -14.07 0.91 -6.44
CA ASN A 373 -13.83 -0.51 -6.67
C ASN A 373 -13.59 -0.78 -8.16
N ILE A 374 -12.39 -1.24 -8.49
CA ILE A 374 -12.04 -1.67 -9.85
C ILE A 374 -11.84 -3.18 -9.82
N GLY A 375 -12.85 -3.91 -10.32
CA GLY A 375 -12.89 -5.37 -10.28
C GLY A 375 -14.01 -5.95 -11.12
N ASN A 376 -14.02 -7.26 -11.28
CA ASN A 376 -15.08 -7.99 -11.97
C ASN A 376 -16.03 -8.58 -10.92
N PRO A 377 -17.37 -8.31 -10.99
CA PRO A 377 -18.33 -8.87 -10.03
C PRO A 377 -18.63 -10.37 -10.25
N GLY A 378 -18.14 -10.97 -11.33
CA GLY A 378 -18.22 -12.42 -11.55
C GLY A 378 -17.45 -13.19 -10.49
N GLU A 379 -18.10 -14.07 -9.76
CA GLU A 379 -17.56 -14.81 -8.63
C GLU A 379 -17.38 -16.28 -8.98
N PHE A 380 -16.27 -16.86 -8.55
CA PHE A 380 -15.94 -18.27 -8.76
C PHE A 380 -15.48 -18.88 -7.44
N THR A 381 -15.90 -20.11 -7.17
CA THR A 381 -15.26 -20.94 -6.16
C THR A 381 -13.86 -21.38 -6.62
N MET A 382 -13.00 -21.74 -5.69
CA MET A 382 -11.68 -22.26 -6.06
C MET A 382 -11.77 -23.57 -6.83
N SER A 383 -12.76 -24.39 -6.53
CA SER A 383 -13.04 -25.62 -7.28
C SER A 383 -13.50 -25.36 -8.72
N GLU A 384 -14.37 -24.36 -8.95
CA GLU A 384 -14.78 -23.95 -10.29
C GLU A 384 -13.61 -23.40 -11.10
N LEU A 385 -12.75 -22.55 -10.48
CA LEU A 385 -11.55 -22.05 -11.14
C LEU A 385 -10.61 -23.19 -11.55
N ALA A 386 -10.37 -24.16 -10.63
CA ALA A 386 -9.53 -25.33 -10.94
C ALA A 386 -10.12 -26.12 -12.12
N ALA A 387 -11.43 -26.32 -12.17
CA ALA A 387 -12.09 -27.00 -13.28
C ALA A 387 -11.90 -26.26 -14.61
N VAL A 388 -12.05 -24.92 -14.63
CA VAL A 388 -11.83 -24.11 -15.84
C VAL A 388 -10.37 -24.18 -16.31
N VAL A 389 -9.40 -24.15 -15.39
CA VAL A 389 -7.97 -24.25 -15.74
C VAL A 389 -7.64 -25.63 -16.30
N LYS A 390 -8.18 -26.71 -15.69
CA LYS A 390 -8.04 -28.07 -16.19
C LYS A 390 -8.56 -28.22 -17.61
N ASP A 391 -9.79 -27.75 -17.85
CA ASP A 391 -10.44 -27.82 -19.17
C ASP A 391 -9.57 -27.21 -20.28
N ILE A 392 -8.87 -26.10 -19.98
CA ILE A 392 -8.10 -25.35 -20.98
C ILE A 392 -6.68 -25.91 -21.17
N ILE A 393 -6.04 -26.41 -20.10
CA ILE A 393 -4.60 -26.75 -20.13
C ILE A 393 -4.38 -28.27 -20.16
N ASP A 394 -4.96 -29.00 -19.22
CA ASP A 394 -4.80 -30.45 -19.06
C ASP A 394 -6.00 -31.03 -18.32
N PRO A 395 -6.96 -31.64 -19.05
CA PRO A 395 -8.16 -32.25 -18.45
C PRO A 395 -7.86 -33.35 -17.43
N ASP A 396 -6.69 -33.99 -17.52
CA ASP A 396 -6.27 -35.08 -16.64
C ASP A 396 -5.50 -34.58 -15.40
N ALA A 397 -5.23 -33.28 -15.27
CA ALA A 397 -4.52 -32.69 -14.14
C ALA A 397 -5.20 -33.09 -12.81
N LYS A 398 -4.40 -33.51 -11.82
CA LYS A 398 -4.89 -33.83 -10.47
C LYS A 398 -5.14 -32.55 -9.68
N VAL A 399 -6.14 -32.58 -8.81
CA VAL A 399 -6.41 -31.52 -7.85
C VAL A 399 -6.13 -32.04 -6.45
N GLU A 400 -5.30 -31.34 -5.69
CA GLU A 400 -4.97 -31.65 -4.29
C GLU A 400 -5.48 -30.56 -3.38
N PHE A 401 -6.14 -30.98 -2.29
CA PHE A 401 -6.61 -30.06 -1.26
C PHE A 401 -5.59 -29.97 -0.13
N ARG A 402 -5.27 -28.76 0.34
CA ARG A 402 -4.34 -28.50 1.45
C ARG A 402 -5.01 -27.64 2.51
N GLU A 403 -4.43 -27.64 3.72
CA GLU A 403 -4.91 -26.77 4.80
C GLU A 403 -4.96 -25.31 4.39
N ASN A 404 -5.96 -24.57 4.89
CA ASN A 404 -6.14 -23.18 4.57
C ASN A 404 -5.03 -22.31 5.17
N THR A 405 -4.76 -21.16 4.53
CA THR A 405 -3.77 -20.19 5.02
C THR A 405 -4.42 -19.25 6.03
N ALA A 406 -3.65 -18.87 7.07
CA ALA A 406 -4.11 -17.91 8.07
C ALA A 406 -4.47 -16.54 7.43
N ASP A 407 -5.51 -15.90 7.94
CA ASP A 407 -6.02 -14.59 7.51
C ASP A 407 -6.48 -14.54 6.03
N ASP A 408 -6.75 -15.69 5.38
CA ASP A 408 -7.30 -15.68 4.02
C ASP A 408 -8.81 -15.42 4.07
N PRO A 409 -9.35 -14.34 3.45
CA PRO A 409 -10.76 -14.00 3.51
C PRO A 409 -11.67 -15.09 2.95
N GLY A 410 -12.83 -15.32 3.55
CA GLY A 410 -13.81 -16.30 3.05
C GLY A 410 -14.40 -15.92 1.69
N ARG A 411 -14.83 -14.67 1.51
CA ARG A 411 -15.51 -14.19 0.30
C ARG A 411 -15.02 -12.81 -0.10
N ARG A 412 -14.80 -12.58 -1.41
CA ARG A 412 -14.40 -11.27 -1.92
C ARG A 412 -14.98 -11.00 -3.30
N ARG A 413 -15.91 -10.03 -3.37
CA ARG A 413 -16.59 -9.63 -4.58
C ARG A 413 -16.85 -8.12 -4.58
N PRO A 414 -16.42 -7.35 -5.62
CA PRO A 414 -16.71 -5.91 -5.69
C PRO A 414 -18.17 -5.61 -5.97
N ASP A 415 -18.71 -4.60 -5.32
CA ASP A 415 -19.76 -3.79 -5.89
C ASP A 415 -19.08 -2.73 -6.79
N ILE A 416 -19.44 -2.69 -8.06
CA ILE A 416 -18.87 -1.76 -9.06
C ILE A 416 -19.88 -0.72 -9.54
N THR A 417 -21.01 -0.57 -8.85
CA THR A 417 -22.08 0.36 -9.24
C THR A 417 -21.54 1.77 -9.41
N LYS A 418 -20.74 2.23 -8.45
CA LYS A 418 -20.11 3.55 -8.47
C LYS A 418 -19.19 3.73 -9.69
N ALA A 419 -18.38 2.75 -10.04
CA ALA A 419 -17.51 2.81 -11.21
C ALA A 419 -18.31 2.82 -12.52
N LYS A 420 -19.42 2.08 -12.59
CA LYS A 420 -20.32 2.09 -13.76
C LYS A 420 -20.99 3.45 -13.95
N GLU A 421 -21.56 3.99 -12.89
CA GLU A 421 -22.37 5.22 -12.96
C GLU A 421 -21.51 6.47 -13.14
N LEU A 422 -20.39 6.58 -12.42
CA LEU A 422 -19.59 7.81 -12.38
C LEU A 422 -18.39 7.81 -13.33
N LEU A 423 -17.84 6.64 -13.67
CA LEU A 423 -16.70 6.54 -14.60
C LEU A 423 -17.11 5.97 -15.97
N GLY A 424 -18.35 5.45 -16.12
CA GLY A 424 -18.77 4.73 -17.32
C GLY A 424 -17.90 3.50 -17.59
N TRP A 425 -17.37 2.87 -16.51
CA TRP A 425 -16.46 1.74 -16.61
C TRP A 425 -17.09 0.44 -16.08
N GLU A 426 -16.90 -0.62 -16.82
CA GLU A 426 -17.18 -1.99 -16.39
C GLU A 426 -16.19 -2.97 -17.05
N PRO A 427 -15.93 -4.14 -16.42
CA PRO A 427 -15.05 -5.16 -17.00
C PRO A 427 -15.75 -5.81 -18.22
N LYS A 428 -14.95 -6.08 -19.27
CA LYS A 428 -15.44 -6.61 -20.54
C LYS A 428 -14.93 -8.01 -20.84
N VAL A 429 -13.80 -8.40 -20.24
CA VAL A 429 -13.11 -9.67 -20.55
C VAL A 429 -13.50 -10.72 -19.50
N SER A 430 -14.19 -11.75 -19.93
CA SER A 430 -14.52 -12.90 -19.08
C SER A 430 -13.28 -13.75 -18.76
N LEU A 431 -13.36 -14.55 -17.68
CA LEU A 431 -12.29 -15.46 -17.30
C LEU A 431 -11.89 -16.42 -18.45
N LYS A 432 -12.88 -16.97 -19.16
CA LYS A 432 -12.67 -17.86 -20.32
C LYS A 432 -11.95 -17.17 -21.49
N GLN A 433 -12.11 -15.86 -21.66
CA GLN A 433 -11.43 -15.09 -22.73
C GLN A 433 -10.01 -14.64 -22.32
N GLY A 434 -9.80 -14.34 -21.05
CA GLY A 434 -8.52 -13.82 -20.57
C GLY A 434 -7.49 -14.93 -20.24
N LEU A 435 -7.94 -16.07 -19.71
CA LEU A 435 -7.04 -17.17 -19.35
C LEU A 435 -6.17 -17.67 -20.51
N PRO A 436 -6.68 -17.89 -21.73
CA PRO A 436 -5.82 -18.35 -22.85
C PRO A 436 -4.66 -17.40 -23.13
N LYS A 437 -4.85 -16.09 -23.02
CA LYS A 437 -3.78 -15.09 -23.23
C LYS A 437 -2.70 -15.17 -22.16
N MET A 438 -3.09 -15.39 -20.90
CA MET A 438 -2.14 -15.61 -19.80
C MET A 438 -1.40 -16.94 -19.96
N ILE A 439 -2.09 -18.01 -20.36
CA ILE A 439 -1.52 -19.34 -20.58
C ILE A 439 -0.48 -19.28 -21.70
N GLU A 440 -0.76 -18.57 -22.80
CA GLU A 440 0.20 -18.37 -23.89
C GLU A 440 1.48 -17.67 -23.43
N ASP A 441 1.36 -16.61 -22.62
CA ASP A 441 2.50 -15.89 -22.02
C ASP A 441 3.30 -16.82 -21.09
N PHE A 442 2.62 -17.60 -20.25
CA PHE A 442 3.26 -18.52 -19.33
C PHE A 442 3.98 -19.66 -20.04
N ARG A 443 3.39 -20.24 -21.10
CA ARG A 443 4.05 -21.24 -21.95
C ARG A 443 5.34 -20.71 -22.54
N LYS A 444 5.31 -19.52 -23.15
CA LYS A 444 6.51 -18.88 -23.71
C LYS A 444 7.61 -18.70 -22.67
N ARG A 445 7.27 -18.31 -21.45
CA ARG A 445 8.26 -18.09 -20.38
C ARG A 445 8.72 -19.37 -19.68
N LEU A 446 7.96 -20.46 -19.80
CA LEU A 446 8.34 -21.79 -19.34
C LEU A 446 9.02 -22.63 -20.43
N GLU A 447 9.16 -22.06 -21.65
CA GLU A 447 9.76 -22.72 -22.83
C GLU A 447 9.01 -24.03 -23.19
N LEU A 448 7.65 -24.01 -23.08
CA LEU A 448 6.75 -25.14 -23.34
C LEU A 448 5.98 -24.98 -24.64
#